data_bb25920f39cfb21ee8c6e73f2b286820
#
_entry.id   bb25920f39cfb21ee8c6e73f2b286820
#
_cell.length_a   1.000
_cell.length_b   1.000
_cell.length_c   1.000
_cell.angle_alpha   90.00
_cell.angle_beta   90.00
_cell.angle_gamma   90.00
#
_symmetry.space_group_name_H-M   'P 1'
#
loop_
_entity.id
_entity.type
_entity.pdbx_description
1 polymer ?
#
loop_
_entity_poly.entity_id
_entity_poly.type
_entity_poly.pdbx_seq_one_letter_code
_entity_poly.pdbx_strand_id
1 'polypeptide(L)'
;MRHLKLTSLLFLTLILSSTKAQNTSVELDTIVKDYVQELANRKIDTICVYQKYCVGYITTWKNDEDKCNAGGLLVSAYIIWLEKGQTFMTKKDNCFDYSTIQFKDENFWDFYFTNKDTLAKEEIKMPQFIEVVKGKKQTYFSSIDHSCHQEIKVFVKRLQIDKDLDEYYFEKEVGSAKSKNINYEYNINSFLKKLQTKIEQSIKNETKIQLLTKTRR
;
A
#
# COMPACT_ATOMS: atom_id res chain seq x y z
N MET A 1 9.51 -54.22 -15.21
CA MET A 1 8.35 -53.50 -14.64
C MET A 1 8.55 -52.91 -13.20
N ARG A 2 9.72 -53.12 -12.56
CA ARG A 2 10.02 -52.64 -11.21
C ARG A 2 10.57 -51.20 -11.16
N HIS A 3 11.22 -50.75 -12.24
CA HIS A 3 11.85 -49.42 -12.33
C HIS A 3 10.87 -48.28 -12.62
N LEU A 4 9.70 -48.55 -13.21
CA LEU A 4 8.70 -47.57 -13.58
C LEU A 4 7.93 -47.03 -12.36
N LYS A 5 7.83 -47.85 -11.28
CA LYS A 5 7.15 -47.42 -10.04
C LYS A 5 8.01 -46.55 -9.15
N LEU A 6 9.35 -46.64 -9.26
CA LEU A 6 10.26 -45.83 -8.43
C LEU A 6 10.39 -44.41 -8.94
N THR A 7 10.37 -44.22 -10.26
CA THR A 7 10.44 -42.90 -10.90
C THR A 7 9.16 -42.09 -10.69
N SER A 8 7.99 -42.77 -10.66
CA SER A 8 6.71 -42.09 -10.39
C SER A 8 6.61 -41.59 -8.93
N LEU A 9 7.21 -42.32 -7.98
CA LEU A 9 7.21 -41.90 -6.56
C LEU A 9 8.14 -40.71 -6.33
N LEU A 10 9.27 -40.65 -7.03
CA LEU A 10 10.23 -39.54 -6.94
C LEU A 10 9.66 -38.25 -7.52
N PHE A 11 8.84 -38.33 -8.58
CA PHE A 11 8.20 -37.19 -9.20
C PHE A 11 7.07 -36.61 -8.31
N LEU A 12 6.38 -37.48 -7.56
CA LEU A 12 5.30 -37.06 -6.66
C LEU A 12 5.84 -36.31 -5.43
N THR A 13 7.03 -36.65 -4.94
CA THR A 13 7.67 -35.98 -3.80
C THR A 13 8.23 -34.60 -4.15
N LEU A 14 8.61 -34.37 -5.41
CA LEU A 14 9.10 -33.06 -5.88
C LEU A 14 7.97 -32.02 -6.05
N ILE A 15 6.73 -32.47 -6.28
CA ILE A 15 5.59 -31.55 -6.43
C ILE A 15 5.08 -31.05 -5.06
N LEU A 16 5.34 -31.76 -3.97
CA LEU A 16 4.87 -31.41 -2.62
C LEU A 16 5.77 -30.38 -1.90
N SER A 17 6.94 -30.04 -2.44
CA SER A 17 7.88 -29.11 -1.79
C SER A 17 7.78 -27.65 -2.26
N SER A 18 6.88 -27.30 -3.19
CA SER A 18 6.84 -25.97 -3.82
C SER A 18 5.74 -25.02 -3.29
N THR A 19 5.08 -25.32 -2.17
CA THR A 19 3.92 -24.53 -1.72
C THR A 19 4.11 -23.71 -0.43
N LYS A 20 5.30 -23.23 -0.12
CA LYS A 20 5.52 -22.42 1.10
C LYS A 20 6.02 -20.98 0.86
N ALA A 21 5.85 -20.41 -0.30
CA ALA A 21 6.44 -19.09 -0.60
C ALA A 21 5.43 -17.94 -0.83
N GLN A 22 4.18 -18.02 -0.39
CA GLN A 22 3.19 -17.00 -0.76
C GLN A 22 2.25 -16.48 0.35
N ASN A 23 2.59 -16.51 1.62
CA ASN A 23 1.57 -16.25 2.66
C ASN A 23 1.65 -14.94 3.45
N THR A 24 2.55 -13.99 3.19
CA THR A 24 2.68 -12.82 4.07
C THR A 24 1.78 -11.65 3.72
N SER A 25 1.50 -11.40 2.45
CA SER A 25 0.56 -10.34 2.06
C SER A 25 -0.89 -10.70 2.41
N VAL A 26 -1.25 -11.95 2.23
CA VAL A 26 -2.59 -12.47 2.57
C VAL A 26 -2.87 -12.34 4.07
N GLU A 27 -1.88 -12.51 4.93
CA GLU A 27 -2.05 -12.42 6.38
C GLU A 27 -2.34 -10.97 6.82
N LEU A 28 -1.58 -9.97 6.34
CA LEU A 28 -1.84 -8.58 6.68
C LEU A 28 -3.21 -8.11 6.18
N ASP A 29 -3.57 -8.43 4.96
CA ASP A 29 -4.88 -8.08 4.39
C ASP A 29 -6.02 -8.69 5.22
N THR A 30 -5.85 -9.91 5.71
CA THR A 30 -6.82 -10.55 6.61
C THR A 30 -6.91 -9.81 7.93
N ILE A 31 -5.77 -9.48 8.55
CA ILE A 31 -5.70 -8.73 9.81
C ILE A 31 -6.38 -7.36 9.69
N VAL A 32 -6.10 -6.66 8.59
CA VAL A 32 -6.71 -5.35 8.30
C VAL A 32 -8.22 -5.48 8.11
N LYS A 33 -8.66 -6.45 7.32
CA LYS A 33 -10.07 -6.73 7.06
C LYS A 33 -10.83 -7.05 8.34
N ASP A 34 -10.26 -7.92 9.19
CA ASP A 34 -10.87 -8.32 10.45
C ASP A 34 -11.01 -7.12 11.39
N TYR A 35 -9.98 -6.26 11.46
CA TYR A 35 -10.05 -5.04 12.28
C TYR A 35 -11.05 -4.02 11.74
N VAL A 36 -11.12 -3.82 10.43
CA VAL A 36 -12.14 -2.97 9.81
C VAL A 36 -13.54 -3.50 10.09
N GLN A 37 -13.74 -4.83 10.07
CA GLN A 37 -15.00 -5.46 10.43
C GLN A 37 -15.34 -5.26 11.92
N GLU A 38 -14.35 -5.33 12.81
CA GLU A 38 -14.53 -5.02 14.23
C GLU A 38 -15.01 -3.57 14.43
N LEU A 39 -14.38 -2.59 13.76
CA LEU A 39 -14.82 -1.21 13.78
C LEU A 39 -16.25 -1.05 13.25
N ALA A 40 -16.60 -1.73 12.17
CA ALA A 40 -17.95 -1.72 11.60
C ALA A 40 -18.99 -2.31 12.58
N ASN A 41 -18.65 -3.37 13.30
CA ASN A 41 -19.50 -3.97 14.34
C ASN A 41 -19.75 -2.99 15.51
N ARG A 42 -18.79 -2.10 15.80
CA ARG A 42 -18.92 -0.98 16.74
C ARG A 42 -19.70 0.20 16.15
N LYS A 43 -20.24 0.07 14.93
CA LYS A 43 -20.97 1.11 14.18
C LYS A 43 -20.10 2.31 13.79
N ILE A 44 -18.82 2.08 13.62
CA ILE A 44 -17.89 3.06 13.06
C ILE A 44 -17.94 2.89 11.55
N ASP A 45 -18.34 3.92 10.82
CA ASP A 45 -18.63 3.89 9.39
C ASP A 45 -17.73 4.82 8.56
N THR A 46 -16.75 5.44 9.22
CA THR A 46 -15.79 6.37 8.60
C THR A 46 -14.38 5.89 8.93
N ILE A 47 -13.76 5.18 7.99
CA ILE A 47 -12.48 4.48 8.17
C ILE A 47 -11.60 4.74 6.96
N CYS A 48 -10.33 5.06 7.20
CA CYS A 48 -9.27 5.11 6.17
C CYS A 48 -8.22 4.04 6.48
N VAL A 49 -7.91 3.22 5.52
CA VAL A 49 -6.79 2.29 5.54
C VAL A 49 -5.73 2.84 4.60
N TYR A 50 -4.53 3.03 5.10
CA TYR A 50 -3.36 3.45 4.35
C TYR A 50 -2.26 2.40 4.47
N GLN A 51 -1.80 1.89 3.33
CA GLN A 51 -0.71 0.93 3.25
C GLN A 51 0.39 1.46 2.34
N LYS A 52 1.65 1.15 2.70
CA LYS A 52 2.79 1.37 1.81
C LYS A 52 3.54 0.06 1.65
N TYR A 53 3.76 -0.35 0.42
CA TYR A 53 4.52 -1.55 0.09
C TYR A 53 5.38 -1.31 -1.15
N CYS A 54 6.45 -2.10 -1.30
CA CYS A 54 7.32 -2.00 -2.47
C CYS A 54 7.43 -3.38 -3.12
N VAL A 55 7.35 -3.43 -4.44
CA VAL A 55 7.47 -4.66 -5.22
C VAL A 55 8.90 -4.79 -5.76
N GLY A 56 9.42 -6.02 -5.81
CA GLY A 56 10.71 -6.31 -6.45
C GLY A 56 11.96 -5.98 -5.63
N TYR A 57 11.82 -5.54 -4.37
CA TYR A 57 12.96 -5.29 -3.48
C TYR A 57 13.37 -6.56 -2.72
N ILE A 58 14.68 -6.83 -2.66
CA ILE A 58 15.24 -7.85 -1.79
C ILE A 58 15.58 -7.18 -0.45
N THR A 59 14.93 -7.63 0.62
CA THR A 59 15.21 -7.14 1.98
C THR A 59 16.09 -8.14 2.71
N THR A 60 17.20 -7.68 3.26
CA THR A 60 18.05 -8.50 4.14
C THR A 60 17.72 -8.19 5.59
N TRP A 61 17.35 -9.21 6.35
CA TRP A 61 16.96 -9.09 7.75
C TRP A 61 18.17 -9.19 8.67
N LYS A 62 18.30 -8.28 9.61
CA LYS A 62 19.44 -8.25 10.56
C LYS A 62 19.11 -8.87 11.91
N ASN A 63 17.84 -8.99 12.29
CA ASN A 63 17.41 -9.40 13.63
C ASN A 63 16.28 -10.44 13.59
N ASP A 64 16.12 -11.20 14.69
CA ASP A 64 15.05 -12.19 14.86
C ASP A 64 13.64 -11.56 14.92
N GLU A 65 13.53 -10.30 15.30
CA GLU A 65 12.26 -9.54 15.24
C GLU A 65 11.76 -9.39 13.82
N ASP A 66 12.66 -9.43 12.85
CA ASP A 66 12.36 -9.29 11.44
C ASP A 66 11.93 -10.62 10.80
N LYS A 67 12.13 -11.76 11.50
CA LYS A 67 11.82 -13.09 10.96
C LYS A 67 10.34 -13.34 10.73
N CYS A 68 9.47 -12.71 11.50
CA CYS A 68 8.04 -12.85 11.25
C CYS A 68 7.58 -12.08 10.00
N ASN A 69 8.41 -11.16 9.51
CA ASN A 69 8.25 -10.49 8.22
C ASN A 69 9.02 -11.22 7.10
N ALA A 70 9.56 -12.41 7.36
CA ALA A 70 10.46 -13.17 6.47
C ALA A 70 9.84 -13.64 5.14
N GLY A 71 8.62 -13.22 4.82
CA GLY A 71 8.03 -13.37 3.48
C GLY A 71 8.38 -12.25 2.50
N GLY A 72 9.25 -11.31 2.89
CA GLY A 72 9.89 -10.40 1.93
C GLY A 72 9.45 -8.96 1.92
N LEU A 73 8.37 -8.57 2.59
CA LEU A 73 7.96 -7.16 2.59
C LEU A 73 7.54 -6.76 4.01
N LEU A 74 8.23 -5.76 4.58
CA LEU A 74 7.75 -5.01 5.73
C LEU A 74 6.52 -4.20 5.30
N VAL A 75 5.40 -4.87 5.19
CA VAL A 75 4.14 -4.22 4.89
C VAL A 75 3.46 -3.90 6.22
N SER A 76 3.09 -2.65 6.40
CA SER A 76 2.27 -2.23 7.52
C SER A 76 1.11 -1.38 7.03
N ALA A 77 -0.03 -1.52 7.70
CA ALA A 77 -1.21 -0.72 7.46
C ALA A 77 -1.44 0.24 8.62
N TYR A 78 -1.79 1.46 8.30
CA TYR A 78 -2.35 2.41 9.25
C TYR A 78 -3.86 2.44 9.05
N ILE A 79 -4.61 2.21 10.14
CA ILE A 79 -6.06 2.26 10.13
C ILE A 79 -6.45 3.46 10.96
N ILE A 80 -7.11 4.42 10.32
CA ILE A 80 -7.51 5.71 10.87
C ILE A 80 -9.04 5.76 10.82
N TRP A 81 -9.70 6.08 11.93
CA TRP A 81 -11.16 6.13 11.95
C TRP A 81 -11.70 7.31 12.75
N LEU A 82 -12.92 7.69 12.43
CA LEU A 82 -13.67 8.73 13.13
C LEU A 82 -14.70 8.08 14.05
N GLU A 83 -14.62 8.35 15.35
CA GLU A 83 -15.55 7.86 16.37
C GLU A 83 -15.97 9.00 17.29
N LYS A 84 -17.27 9.30 17.34
CA LYS A 84 -17.85 10.38 18.17
C LYS A 84 -17.20 11.74 17.95
N GLY A 85 -16.84 12.07 16.71
CA GLY A 85 -16.18 13.33 16.36
C GLY A 85 -14.68 13.39 16.69
N GLN A 86 -14.09 12.30 17.12
CA GLN A 86 -12.65 12.20 17.39
C GLN A 86 -12.01 11.21 16.43
N THR A 87 -10.82 11.52 15.96
CA THR A 87 -10.05 10.65 15.08
C THR A 87 -9.10 9.78 15.89
N PHE A 88 -9.04 8.51 15.55
CA PHE A 88 -8.15 7.53 16.15
C PHE A 88 -7.32 6.83 15.07
N MET A 89 -6.17 6.32 15.46
CA MET A 89 -5.29 5.55 14.58
C MET A 89 -4.68 4.36 15.31
N THR A 90 -4.53 3.27 14.59
CA THR A 90 -3.64 2.16 14.96
C THR A 90 -2.79 1.74 13.76
N LYS A 91 -1.68 1.09 14.05
CA LYS A 91 -0.85 0.42 13.04
C LYS A 91 -1.07 -1.09 13.14
N LYS A 92 -1.05 -1.78 12.02
CA LYS A 92 -1.04 -3.26 11.93
C LYS A 92 0.13 -3.70 11.06
N ASP A 93 0.80 -4.75 11.45
CA ASP A 93 1.73 -5.51 10.61
C ASP A 93 1.60 -7.01 10.91
N ASN A 94 2.36 -7.86 10.26
CA ASN A 94 2.26 -9.31 10.45
C ASN A 94 2.74 -9.80 11.82
N CYS A 95 3.52 -8.98 12.54
CA CYS A 95 4.24 -9.37 13.74
C CYS A 95 3.64 -8.85 15.02
N PHE A 96 3.11 -7.62 14.97
CA PHE A 96 2.76 -6.87 16.17
C PHE A 96 1.38 -6.23 16.04
N ASP A 97 0.72 -6.16 17.18
CA ASP A 97 -0.38 -5.25 17.41
C ASP A 97 0.15 -3.97 18.02
N TYR A 98 -0.37 -2.85 17.56
CA TYR A 98 0.04 -1.53 18.05
C TYR A 98 -1.12 -0.87 18.81
N SER A 99 -0.76 -0.10 19.84
CA SER A 99 -1.74 0.66 20.59
C SER A 99 -2.52 1.62 19.69
N THR A 100 -3.79 1.83 20.04
CA THR A 100 -4.58 2.90 19.46
C THR A 100 -4.15 4.23 20.06
N ILE A 101 -3.95 5.23 19.22
CA ILE A 101 -3.68 6.61 19.63
C ILE A 101 -4.78 7.52 19.13
N GLN A 102 -5.06 8.61 19.85
CA GLN A 102 -5.96 9.66 19.41
C GLN A 102 -5.19 10.56 18.44
N PHE A 103 -5.78 10.80 17.29
CA PHE A 103 -5.24 11.64 16.24
C PHE A 103 -5.67 13.09 16.51
N LYS A 104 -4.73 14.01 16.58
CA LYS A 104 -5.02 15.42 16.87
C LYS A 104 -5.17 16.28 15.63
N ASP A 105 -4.55 15.84 14.54
CA ASP A 105 -4.60 16.53 13.25
C ASP A 105 -5.67 15.91 12.35
N GLU A 106 -6.77 16.63 12.13
CA GLU A 106 -7.90 16.18 11.31
C GLU A 106 -7.86 16.71 9.88
N ASN A 107 -6.79 17.42 9.49
CA ASN A 107 -6.70 18.09 8.20
C ASN A 107 -6.91 17.17 6.98
N PHE A 108 -6.63 15.87 7.10
CA PHE A 108 -6.85 14.95 6.00
C PHE A 108 -8.34 14.59 5.85
N TRP A 109 -9.13 14.49 6.94
CA TRP A 109 -10.57 14.25 6.86
C TRP A 109 -11.30 15.44 6.25
N ASP A 110 -10.94 16.67 6.63
CA ASP A 110 -11.50 17.89 6.04
C ASP A 110 -11.21 17.94 4.54
N PHE A 111 -9.98 17.62 4.17
CA PHE A 111 -9.58 17.54 2.77
C PHE A 111 -10.36 16.45 2.02
N TYR A 112 -10.49 15.26 2.61
CA TYR A 112 -11.22 14.15 2.02
C TYR A 112 -12.69 14.50 1.80
N PHE A 113 -13.39 14.98 2.84
CA PHE A 113 -14.82 15.30 2.73
C PHE A 113 -15.10 16.43 1.75
N THR A 114 -14.23 17.43 1.69
CA THR A 114 -14.35 18.55 0.73
C THR A 114 -14.17 18.07 -0.71
N ASN A 115 -13.33 17.07 -0.96
CA ASN A 115 -12.93 16.69 -2.32
C ASN A 115 -13.35 15.26 -2.72
N LYS A 116 -14.21 14.59 -1.95
CA LYS A 116 -14.57 13.17 -2.11
C LYS A 116 -15.02 12.79 -3.52
N ASP A 117 -15.82 13.63 -4.18
CA ASP A 117 -16.35 13.35 -5.52
C ASP A 117 -15.26 13.43 -6.60
N THR A 118 -14.29 14.32 -6.41
CA THR A 118 -13.09 14.40 -7.27
C THR A 118 -12.17 13.22 -7.02
N LEU A 119 -11.89 12.91 -5.75
CA LEU A 119 -11.05 11.77 -5.36
C LEU A 119 -11.59 10.43 -5.87
N ALA A 120 -12.91 10.26 -5.86
CA ALA A 120 -13.53 9.03 -6.38
C ALA A 120 -13.28 8.82 -7.88
N LYS A 121 -13.26 9.91 -8.66
CA LYS A 121 -13.16 9.88 -10.14
C LYS A 121 -11.74 10.06 -10.65
N GLU A 122 -10.87 10.69 -9.86
CA GLU A 122 -9.51 10.99 -10.27
C GLU A 122 -8.67 9.72 -10.34
N GLU A 123 -7.77 9.68 -11.32
CA GLU A 123 -6.78 8.63 -11.48
C GLU A 123 -5.42 9.22 -11.77
N ILE A 124 -4.38 8.58 -11.24
CA ILE A 124 -3.00 8.93 -11.53
C ILE A 124 -2.64 8.36 -12.91
N LYS A 125 -2.05 9.18 -13.75
CA LYS A 125 -1.72 8.80 -15.13
C LYS A 125 -0.39 8.07 -15.19
N MET A 126 -0.38 6.95 -15.90
CA MET A 126 0.87 6.24 -16.21
C MET A 126 1.88 7.19 -16.87
N PRO A 127 3.15 7.09 -16.51
CA PRO A 127 4.21 7.90 -17.11
C PRO A 127 4.27 7.75 -18.62
N GLN A 128 4.42 8.87 -19.31
CA GLN A 128 4.56 8.95 -20.76
C GLN A 128 5.69 9.89 -21.12
N PHE A 129 6.37 9.60 -22.23
CA PHE A 129 7.39 10.47 -22.80
C PHE A 129 7.30 10.52 -24.31
N ILE A 130 7.89 11.53 -24.90
CA ILE A 130 7.86 11.74 -26.36
C ILE A 130 9.28 11.59 -26.90
N GLU A 131 9.41 10.75 -27.93
CA GLU A 131 10.64 10.60 -28.72
C GLU A 131 10.41 11.03 -30.18
N VAL A 132 11.50 11.45 -30.82
CA VAL A 132 11.48 11.75 -32.26
C VAL A 132 12.13 10.59 -33.01
N VAL A 133 11.31 9.76 -33.64
CA VAL A 133 11.76 8.60 -34.42
C VAL A 133 11.53 8.91 -35.91
N LYS A 134 12.63 8.92 -36.69
CA LYS A 134 12.60 9.26 -38.13
C LYS A 134 11.89 10.58 -38.42
N GLY A 135 12.14 11.60 -37.61
CA GLY A 135 11.55 12.94 -37.76
C GLY A 135 10.10 13.08 -37.30
N LYS A 136 9.48 12.02 -36.77
CA LYS A 136 8.09 12.02 -36.26
C LYS A 136 8.09 11.89 -34.74
N LYS A 137 7.27 12.71 -34.07
CA LYS A 137 7.03 12.58 -32.63
C LYS A 137 6.17 11.35 -32.35
N GLN A 138 6.61 10.52 -31.43
CA GLN A 138 5.88 9.35 -30.95
C GLN A 138 5.80 9.42 -29.43
N THR A 139 4.67 9.00 -28.86
CA THR A 139 4.44 8.93 -27.42
C THR A 139 4.60 7.48 -26.96
N TYR A 140 5.39 7.27 -25.93
CA TYR A 140 5.65 5.98 -25.31
C TYR A 140 5.20 5.98 -23.86
N PHE A 141 4.73 4.82 -23.37
CA PHE A 141 4.50 4.58 -21.96
C PHE A 141 5.80 4.07 -21.31
N SER A 142 5.97 4.39 -20.04
CA SER A 142 7.07 3.88 -19.24
C SER A 142 6.55 3.18 -18.00
N SER A 143 7.06 1.99 -17.72
CA SER A 143 6.81 1.23 -16.51
C SER A 143 8.09 0.60 -16.01
N ILE A 144 8.14 0.24 -14.74
CA ILE A 144 9.23 -0.49 -14.10
C ILE A 144 8.67 -1.67 -13.31
N ASP A 145 9.48 -2.71 -13.13
CA ASP A 145 9.06 -3.91 -12.39
C ASP A 145 9.17 -3.76 -10.87
N HIS A 146 9.85 -2.70 -10.43
CA HIS A 146 10.21 -2.48 -9.04
C HIS A 146 9.80 -1.07 -8.64
N SER A 147 8.71 -0.92 -7.93
CA SER A 147 8.31 0.37 -7.38
C SER A 147 7.65 0.23 -6.02
N CYS A 148 7.53 1.35 -5.31
CA CYS A 148 6.74 1.41 -4.10
C CYS A 148 5.34 1.93 -4.42
N HIS A 149 4.36 1.37 -3.76
CA HIS A 149 2.95 1.67 -3.91
C HIS A 149 2.38 2.21 -2.61
N GLN A 150 1.40 3.09 -2.72
CA GLN A 150 0.58 3.53 -1.60
C GLN A 150 -0.88 3.20 -1.91
N GLU A 151 -1.44 2.32 -1.13
CA GLU A 151 -2.86 1.99 -1.20
C GLU A 151 -3.64 2.82 -0.20
N ILE A 152 -4.71 3.47 -0.67
CA ILE A 152 -5.62 4.28 0.13
C ILE A 152 -7.03 3.73 -0.05
N LYS A 153 -7.59 3.13 1.01
CA LYS A 153 -8.98 2.70 1.05
C LYS A 153 -9.74 3.56 2.05
N VAL A 154 -10.79 4.23 1.60
CA VAL A 154 -11.64 5.03 2.48
C VAL A 154 -13.07 4.51 2.41
N PHE A 155 -13.57 4.14 3.56
CA PHE A 155 -14.96 3.70 3.76
C PHE A 155 -15.71 4.81 4.47
N VAL A 156 -16.80 5.28 3.87
CA VAL A 156 -17.73 6.23 4.50
C VAL A 156 -19.14 5.74 4.27
N LYS A 157 -19.78 5.21 5.29
CA LYS A 157 -21.09 4.55 5.22
C LYS A 157 -21.05 3.41 4.19
N ARG A 158 -21.70 3.60 3.03
CA ARG A 158 -21.76 2.62 1.94
C ARG A 158 -20.83 2.97 0.77
N LEU A 159 -20.13 4.09 0.86
CA LEU A 159 -19.20 4.53 -0.18
C LEU A 159 -17.81 4.01 0.14
N GLN A 160 -17.14 3.50 -0.87
CA GLN A 160 -15.74 3.10 -0.79
C GLN A 160 -14.97 3.79 -1.90
N ILE A 161 -13.82 4.35 -1.54
CA ILE A 161 -12.77 4.75 -2.48
C ILE A 161 -11.60 3.80 -2.24
N ASP A 162 -11.09 3.24 -3.33
CA ASP A 162 -9.94 2.34 -3.35
C ASP A 162 -8.98 2.83 -4.43
N LYS A 163 -7.79 3.26 -4.02
CA LYS A 163 -6.78 3.87 -4.91
C LYS A 163 -5.41 3.31 -4.60
N ASP A 164 -4.71 2.90 -5.66
CA ASP A 164 -3.31 2.50 -5.63
C ASP A 164 -2.48 3.55 -6.38
N LEU A 165 -1.47 4.10 -5.71
CA LEU A 165 -0.58 5.12 -6.20
C LEU A 165 0.83 4.53 -6.33
N ASP A 166 1.27 4.28 -7.54
CA ASP A 166 2.64 3.86 -7.86
C ASP A 166 3.59 5.06 -7.77
N GLU A 167 4.62 4.99 -6.93
CA GLU A 167 5.60 6.09 -6.75
C GLU A 167 6.31 6.46 -8.06
N TYR A 168 6.53 5.51 -8.95
CA TYR A 168 7.12 5.75 -10.25
C TYR A 168 6.31 6.73 -11.12
N TYR A 169 4.99 6.79 -10.91
CA TYR A 169 4.14 7.72 -11.67
C TYR A 169 4.36 9.18 -11.32
N PHE A 170 5.04 9.44 -10.19
CA PHE A 170 5.40 10.77 -9.72
C PHE A 170 6.86 11.16 -10.04
N GLU A 171 7.57 10.33 -10.81
CA GLU A 171 8.92 10.66 -11.26
C GLU A 171 8.88 11.68 -12.41
N LYS A 172 9.77 12.69 -12.30
CA LYS A 172 9.89 13.76 -13.32
C LYS A 172 10.51 13.25 -14.62
N GLU A 173 11.44 12.31 -14.49
CA GLU A 173 12.15 11.69 -15.59
C GLU A 173 11.92 10.17 -15.53
N VAL A 174 11.66 9.56 -16.69
CA VAL A 174 11.30 8.15 -16.78
C VAL A 174 12.06 7.43 -17.89
N GLY A 175 12.11 6.09 -17.76
CA GLY A 175 12.85 5.25 -18.70
C GLY A 175 14.37 5.34 -18.56
N SER A 176 15.08 4.46 -19.25
CA SER A 176 16.56 4.38 -19.21
C SER A 176 17.24 5.64 -19.75
N ALA A 177 16.60 6.34 -20.68
CA ALA A 177 17.09 7.59 -21.28
C ALA A 177 16.76 8.83 -20.42
N LYS A 178 16.13 8.69 -19.25
CA LYS A 178 15.68 9.79 -18.40
C LYS A 178 14.87 10.84 -19.17
N SER A 179 13.91 10.36 -19.95
CA SER A 179 13.02 11.21 -20.72
C SER A 179 12.00 11.90 -19.80
N LYS A 180 11.63 13.14 -20.14
CA LYS A 180 10.65 13.91 -19.36
C LYS A 180 9.29 13.24 -19.36
N ASN A 181 8.76 12.94 -18.18
CA ASN A 181 7.39 12.45 -17.99
C ASN A 181 6.39 13.59 -18.28
N ILE A 182 5.60 13.47 -19.33
CA ILE A 182 4.62 14.50 -19.71
C ILE A 182 3.42 14.57 -18.76
N ASN A 183 3.18 13.50 -17.98
CA ASN A 183 2.12 13.44 -16.98
C ASN A 183 2.55 13.86 -15.57
N TYR A 184 3.84 14.19 -15.38
CA TYR A 184 4.40 14.56 -14.08
C TYR A 184 3.62 15.66 -13.37
N GLU A 185 3.45 16.82 -14.05
CA GLU A 185 2.78 17.99 -13.46
C GLU A 185 1.32 17.69 -13.08
N TYR A 186 0.61 16.90 -13.89
CA TYR A 186 -0.74 16.45 -13.57
C TYR A 186 -0.73 15.60 -12.30
N ASN A 187 0.14 14.59 -12.24
CA ASN A 187 0.18 13.62 -11.15
C ASN A 187 0.54 14.28 -9.81
N ILE A 188 1.59 15.12 -9.76
CA ILE A 188 2.02 15.77 -8.51
C ILE A 188 1.01 16.78 -7.97
N ASN A 189 0.18 17.36 -8.84
CA ASN A 189 -0.85 18.32 -8.46
C ASN A 189 -2.23 17.69 -8.22
N SER A 190 -2.38 16.38 -8.43
CA SER A 190 -3.63 15.66 -8.24
C SER A 190 -4.15 15.73 -6.81
N PHE A 191 -5.46 15.62 -6.65
CA PHE A 191 -6.08 15.52 -5.32
C PHE A 191 -5.69 14.23 -4.59
N LEU A 192 -5.50 13.13 -5.32
CA LEU A 192 -5.02 11.87 -4.76
C LEU A 192 -3.62 12.02 -4.16
N LYS A 193 -2.68 12.70 -4.85
CA LYS A 193 -1.34 12.96 -4.32
C LYS A 193 -1.38 13.87 -3.09
N LYS A 194 -2.25 14.86 -3.10
CA LYS A 194 -2.47 15.75 -1.94
C LYS A 194 -3.05 15.01 -0.76
N LEU A 195 -4.03 14.11 -0.98
CA LEU A 195 -4.60 13.26 0.07
C LEU A 195 -3.53 12.35 0.68
N GLN A 196 -2.77 11.63 -0.15
CA GLN A 196 -1.66 10.79 0.28
C GLN A 196 -0.67 11.57 1.14
N THR A 197 -0.23 12.74 0.68
CA THR A 197 0.72 13.60 1.40
C THR A 197 0.18 14.01 2.77
N LYS A 198 -1.12 14.36 2.85
CA LYS A 198 -1.76 14.74 4.12
C LYS A 198 -1.82 13.56 5.09
N ILE A 199 -2.21 12.36 4.62
CA ILE A 199 -2.22 11.15 5.45
C ILE A 199 -0.83 10.88 6.01
N GLU A 200 0.21 10.89 5.16
CA GLU A 200 1.60 10.63 5.60
C GLU A 200 2.11 11.68 6.60
N GLN A 201 1.82 12.96 6.36
CA GLN A 201 2.19 14.03 7.28
C GLN A 201 1.52 13.86 8.64
N SER A 202 0.23 13.57 8.64
CA SER A 202 -0.52 13.35 9.87
C SER A 202 0.00 12.13 10.63
N ILE A 203 0.20 10.99 9.98
CA ILE A 203 0.81 9.79 10.60
C ILE A 203 2.17 10.13 11.20
N LYS A 204 3.02 10.83 10.44
CA LYS A 204 4.37 11.22 10.90
C LYS A 204 4.32 12.14 12.11
N ASN A 205 3.41 13.10 12.15
CA ASN A 205 3.28 14.04 13.26
C ASN A 205 2.81 13.32 14.52
N GLU A 206 1.76 12.51 14.43
CA GLU A 206 1.20 11.80 15.57
C GLU A 206 2.15 10.74 16.14
N THR A 207 2.86 10.01 15.29
CA THR A 207 3.84 9.00 15.73
C THR A 207 5.10 9.59 16.35
N LYS A 208 5.38 10.88 16.13
CA LYS A 208 6.43 11.61 16.85
C LYS A 208 6.01 12.03 18.26
N ILE A 209 4.74 12.36 18.43
CA ILE A 209 4.18 12.89 19.69
C ILE A 209 3.77 11.72 20.59
N GLN A 210 3.21 10.67 20.02
CA GLN A 210 2.67 9.52 20.75
C GLN A 210 3.39 8.25 20.31
N LEU A 211 4.09 7.60 21.24
CA LEU A 211 4.75 6.33 20.97
C LEU A 211 3.68 5.24 20.77
N LEU A 212 3.68 4.63 19.59
CA LEU A 212 2.93 3.40 19.34
C LEU A 212 3.62 2.25 20.11
N THR A 213 3.01 1.81 21.20
CA THR A 213 3.48 0.61 21.91
C THR A 213 3.12 -0.63 21.11
N LYS A 214 4.09 -1.54 20.92
CA LYS A 214 3.89 -2.78 20.18
C LYS A 214 3.80 -3.98 21.13
N THR A 215 2.86 -4.88 20.86
CA THR A 215 2.73 -6.16 21.53
C THR A 215 2.87 -7.26 20.50
N ARG A 216 3.75 -8.24 20.74
CA ARG A 216 3.93 -9.36 19.81
C ARG A 216 2.66 -10.23 19.80
N ARG A 217 2.21 -10.62 18.61
CA ARG A 217 1.13 -11.59 18.44
C ARG A 217 1.56 -13.00 18.72
#